data_fd8b14b655ade1b8f48e30be43f237a5
#
_entry.id   fd8b14b655ade1b8f48e30be43f237a5
#
_cell.length_a   1.000
_cell.length_b   1.000
_cell.length_c   1.000
_cell.angle_alpha   90.00
_cell.angle_beta   90.00
_cell.angle_gamma   90.00
#
_symmetry.space_group_name_H-M   'P 1'
#
loop_
_entity.id
_entity.type
_entity.pdbx_description
1 polymer ?
#
loop_
_entity_poly.entity_id
_entity_poly.type
_entity_poly.pdbx_seq_one_letter_code
_entity_poly.pdbx_strand_id
1 'polypeptide(L)'
;MDNVTLQRIELIHPKLRPELKLIYTEICERLKGRAFCRLAYTLRTFAEQDTIYAQGRTTKGAIVTFSKGGQSFHNYGLATDVVLIADLDGNGSYETASWDFKKDFDGDGQADFEEIDYVFKMHGWAGLYKADGKRWDLPHFQKTLGYSIPQLQELHKKQVANKQTGYLAL
;
A
#
# COMPACT_ATOMS: atom_id res chain seq x y z
N MET A 1 -16.87 0.29 -6.56
CA MET A 1 -15.37 0.32 -6.50
C MET A 1 -14.88 1.75 -6.61
N ASP A 2 -13.89 2.11 -5.82
CA ASP A 2 -13.31 3.47 -5.80
C ASP A 2 -12.41 3.71 -7.03
N ASN A 3 -12.73 4.76 -7.81
CA ASN A 3 -11.98 5.08 -9.03
C ASN A 3 -10.50 5.43 -8.76
N VAL A 4 -10.20 6.04 -7.61
CA VAL A 4 -8.83 6.36 -7.20
C VAL A 4 -8.02 5.07 -7.01
N THR A 5 -8.61 4.08 -6.37
CA THR A 5 -7.98 2.77 -6.17
C THR A 5 -7.76 2.05 -7.50
N LEU A 6 -8.72 2.08 -8.42
CA LEU A 6 -8.56 1.44 -9.74
C LEU A 6 -7.40 2.06 -10.53
N GLN A 7 -7.25 3.39 -10.50
CA GLN A 7 -6.12 4.08 -11.12
C GLN A 7 -4.79 3.70 -10.46
N ARG A 8 -4.75 3.55 -9.13
CA ARG A 8 -3.54 3.15 -8.39
C ARG A 8 -3.13 1.70 -8.61
N ILE A 9 -4.08 0.81 -8.86
CA ILE A 9 -3.79 -0.57 -9.28
C ILE A 9 -2.98 -0.58 -10.58
N GLU A 10 -3.25 0.34 -11.51
CA GLU A 10 -2.47 0.44 -12.76
C GLU A 10 -1.02 0.93 -12.54
N LEU A 11 -0.71 1.52 -11.38
CA LEU A 11 0.63 1.94 -11.01
C LEU A 11 1.43 0.86 -10.26
N ILE A 12 0.83 -0.28 -9.87
CA ILE A 12 1.59 -1.40 -9.31
C ILE A 12 2.31 -2.17 -10.43
N HIS A 13 3.33 -2.96 -10.07
CA HIS A 13 4.04 -3.79 -11.03
C HIS A 13 3.05 -4.65 -11.84
N PRO A 14 3.15 -4.72 -13.19
CA PRO A 14 2.16 -5.37 -14.05
C PRO A 14 1.82 -6.80 -13.66
N LYS A 15 2.80 -7.58 -13.16
CA LYS A 15 2.57 -8.94 -12.67
C LYS A 15 1.62 -9.02 -11.47
N LEU A 16 1.49 -7.94 -10.70
CA LEU A 16 0.67 -7.91 -9.48
C LEU A 16 -0.71 -7.27 -9.69
N ARG A 17 -0.96 -6.60 -10.82
CA ARG A 17 -2.22 -5.90 -11.09
C ARG A 17 -3.45 -6.79 -11.01
N PRO A 18 -3.48 -7.98 -11.67
CA PRO A 18 -4.64 -8.87 -11.62
C PRO A 18 -4.95 -9.32 -10.19
N GLU A 19 -3.91 -9.69 -9.44
CA GLU A 19 -4.06 -10.13 -8.06
C GLU A 19 -4.50 -8.99 -7.15
N LEU A 20 -3.90 -7.79 -7.26
CA LEU A 20 -4.30 -6.64 -6.43
C LEU A 20 -5.73 -6.20 -6.73
N LYS A 21 -6.19 -6.35 -7.97
CA LYS A 21 -7.60 -6.11 -8.33
C LYS A 21 -8.54 -7.13 -7.68
N LEU A 22 -8.15 -8.41 -7.64
CA LEU A 22 -8.90 -9.46 -6.96
C LEU A 22 -8.97 -9.18 -5.45
N ILE A 23 -7.83 -8.91 -4.80
CA ILE A 23 -7.74 -8.51 -3.39
C ILE A 23 -8.71 -7.36 -3.10
N TYR A 24 -8.67 -6.31 -3.94
CA TYR A 24 -9.53 -5.15 -3.75
C TYR A 24 -11.02 -5.49 -3.90
N THR A 25 -11.37 -6.38 -4.82
CA THR A 25 -12.75 -6.87 -4.96
C THR A 25 -13.20 -7.60 -3.71
N GLU A 26 -12.38 -8.53 -3.19
CA GLU A 26 -12.68 -9.27 -1.95
C GLU A 26 -12.83 -8.35 -0.73
N ILE A 27 -11.96 -7.32 -0.62
CA ILE A 27 -12.09 -6.31 0.43
C ILE A 27 -13.43 -5.56 0.30
N CYS A 28 -13.82 -5.14 -0.90
CA CYS A 28 -15.11 -4.47 -1.13
C CYS A 28 -16.33 -5.36 -0.81
N GLU A 29 -16.19 -6.67 -0.93
CA GLU A 29 -17.24 -7.64 -0.57
C GLU A 29 -17.35 -7.84 0.94
N ARG A 30 -16.27 -7.67 1.68
CA ARG A 30 -16.23 -7.77 3.15
C ARG A 30 -16.68 -6.49 3.80
N LEU A 31 -16.00 -5.37 3.50
CA LEU A 31 -16.33 -4.07 4.09
C LEU A 31 -17.70 -3.58 3.60
N LYS A 32 -18.68 -3.62 4.47
CA LYS A 32 -20.05 -3.12 4.23
C LYS A 32 -20.33 -2.02 5.24
N GLY A 33 -21.12 -1.03 4.86
CA GLY A 33 -21.51 0.02 5.79
C GLY A 33 -20.77 1.34 5.59
N ARG A 34 -20.19 1.92 6.64
CA ARG A 34 -19.79 3.34 6.69
C ARG A 34 -18.33 3.62 6.34
N ALA A 35 -17.61 2.63 5.79
CA ALA A 35 -16.26 2.82 5.29
C ALA A 35 -15.98 1.96 4.05
N PHE A 36 -15.00 2.37 3.26
CA PHE A 36 -14.41 1.55 2.22
C PHE A 36 -12.89 1.67 2.20
N CYS A 37 -12.21 0.63 1.73
CA CYS A 37 -10.77 0.64 1.54
C CYS A 37 -10.39 1.45 0.31
N ARG A 38 -9.40 2.34 0.44
CA ARG A 38 -8.71 3.02 -0.67
C ARG A 38 -7.23 2.67 -0.64
N LEU A 39 -6.65 2.33 -1.79
CA LEU A 39 -5.19 2.29 -1.91
C LEU A 39 -4.67 3.72 -1.81
N ALA A 40 -3.92 4.03 -0.75
CA ALA A 40 -3.40 5.37 -0.50
C ALA A 40 -2.16 5.68 -1.36
N TYR A 41 -1.27 4.69 -1.52
CA TYR A 41 -0.07 4.78 -2.35
C TYR A 41 0.26 3.41 -2.95
N THR A 42 0.85 3.41 -4.16
CA THR A 42 1.38 2.21 -4.82
C THR A 42 2.79 2.47 -5.33
N LEU A 43 2.96 2.86 -6.60
CA LEU A 43 4.26 3.27 -7.12
C LEU A 43 4.66 4.64 -6.55
N ARG A 44 5.94 4.75 -6.17
CA ARG A 44 6.59 5.99 -5.78
C ARG A 44 7.92 6.09 -6.50
N THR A 45 8.16 7.17 -7.23
CA THR A 45 9.45 7.42 -7.88
C THR A 45 10.59 7.55 -6.85
N PHE A 46 11.83 7.37 -7.25
CA PHE A 46 12.99 7.56 -6.38
C PHE A 46 13.06 8.99 -5.85
N ALA A 47 12.75 9.98 -6.70
CA ALA A 47 12.74 11.40 -6.33
C ALA A 47 11.64 11.73 -5.29
N GLU A 48 10.43 11.17 -5.45
CA GLU A 48 9.36 11.31 -4.45
C GLU A 48 9.77 10.65 -3.12
N GLN A 49 10.42 9.49 -3.17
CA GLN A 49 10.93 8.82 -1.97
C GLN A 49 11.99 9.67 -1.27
N ASP A 50 12.92 10.30 -2.00
CA ASP A 50 13.92 11.18 -1.42
C ASP A 50 13.29 12.44 -0.83
N THR A 51 12.23 12.97 -1.45
CA THR A 51 11.49 14.11 -0.93
C THR A 51 10.86 13.81 0.43
N ILE A 52 10.17 12.67 0.58
CA ILE A 52 9.59 12.29 1.88
C ILE A 52 10.66 11.85 2.89
N TYR A 53 11.81 11.34 2.45
CA TYR A 53 12.95 11.05 3.32
C TYR A 53 13.57 12.34 3.90
N ALA A 54 13.59 13.43 3.13
CA ALA A 54 14.08 14.72 3.58
C ALA A 54 13.21 15.35 4.68
N GLN A 55 11.91 15.00 4.73
CA GLN A 55 10.97 15.50 5.72
C GLN A 55 11.40 15.12 7.14
N GLY A 56 11.41 16.09 8.03
CA GLY A 56 11.88 15.92 9.42
C GLY A 56 13.40 15.81 9.58
N ARG A 57 14.18 15.95 8.45
CA ARG A 57 15.64 15.95 8.45
C ARG A 57 16.23 17.24 7.88
N THR A 58 15.97 17.49 6.61
CA THR A 58 16.43 18.70 5.89
C THR A 58 15.27 19.62 5.51
N THR A 59 14.05 19.12 5.52
CA THR A 59 12.82 19.90 5.36
C THR A 59 11.93 19.78 6.60
N LYS A 60 11.01 20.76 6.81
CA LYS A 60 10.10 20.76 7.95
C LYS A 60 9.15 19.56 7.92
N GLY A 61 8.72 19.08 9.09
CA GLY A 61 7.75 18.01 9.29
C GLY A 61 8.27 16.90 10.19
N ALA A 62 7.45 15.88 10.39
CA ALA A 62 7.85 14.67 11.10
C ALA A 62 8.56 13.70 10.16
N ILE A 63 9.42 12.83 10.70
CA ILE A 63 10.02 11.73 9.94
C ILE A 63 8.92 10.71 9.61
N VAL A 64 8.67 10.50 8.32
CA VAL A 64 7.63 9.58 7.81
C VAL A 64 8.20 8.34 7.14
N THR A 65 9.50 8.31 6.86
CA THR A 65 10.18 7.14 6.28
C THR A 65 11.65 7.09 6.68
N PHE A 66 12.22 5.88 6.73
CA PHE A 66 13.65 5.64 6.91
C PHE A 66 14.34 5.20 5.61
N SER A 67 13.59 5.00 4.54
CA SER A 67 14.10 4.56 3.23
C SER A 67 14.31 5.74 2.30
N LYS A 68 15.48 5.81 1.67
CA LYS A 68 15.80 6.73 0.57
C LYS A 68 15.27 6.20 -0.76
N GLY A 69 15.37 7.00 -1.82
CA GLY A 69 15.09 6.57 -3.18
C GLY A 69 15.80 5.25 -3.53
N GLY A 70 15.03 4.30 -4.07
CA GLY A 70 15.49 2.95 -4.38
C GLY A 70 15.58 1.99 -3.19
N GLN A 71 15.21 2.40 -1.98
CA GLN A 71 15.25 1.56 -0.77
C GLN A 71 13.87 1.11 -0.28
N SER A 72 12.83 1.36 -1.05
CA SER A 72 11.45 0.97 -0.73
C SER A 72 10.88 0.09 -1.83
N PHE A 73 10.07 -0.91 -1.48
CA PHE A 73 9.33 -1.72 -2.45
C PHE A 73 8.32 -0.90 -3.26
N HIS A 74 7.84 0.23 -2.75
CA HIS A 74 7.06 1.21 -3.52
C HIS A 74 7.81 1.74 -4.75
N ASN A 75 9.14 1.84 -4.68
CA ASN A 75 9.93 2.33 -5.80
C ASN A 75 9.95 1.40 -7.01
N TYR A 76 9.53 0.16 -6.81
CA TYR A 76 9.48 -0.89 -7.84
C TYR A 76 8.05 -1.35 -8.14
N GLY A 77 7.05 -0.67 -7.56
CA GLY A 77 5.65 -1.06 -7.69
C GLY A 77 5.32 -2.41 -7.02
N LEU A 78 6.03 -2.78 -5.96
CA LEU A 78 5.87 -4.04 -5.23
C LEU A 78 5.22 -3.86 -3.85
N ALA A 79 4.72 -2.66 -3.55
CA ALA A 79 4.05 -2.35 -2.30
C ALA A 79 2.85 -1.42 -2.52
N THR A 80 1.91 -1.47 -1.60
CA THR A 80 0.77 -0.57 -1.50
C THR A 80 0.52 -0.20 -0.05
N ASP A 81 0.08 1.04 0.18
CA ASP A 81 -0.49 1.49 1.45
C ASP A 81 -1.99 1.64 1.29
N VAL A 82 -2.75 1.33 2.34
CA VAL A 82 -4.21 1.43 2.36
C VAL A 82 -4.69 2.42 3.41
N VAL A 83 -5.87 2.98 3.20
CA VAL A 83 -6.59 3.84 4.13
C VAL A 83 -8.08 3.55 4.06
N LEU A 84 -8.78 3.67 5.18
CA LEU A 84 -10.23 3.65 5.19
C LEU A 84 -10.76 5.04 4.86
N ILE A 85 -11.72 5.13 3.97
CA ILE A 85 -12.49 6.35 3.72
C ILE A 85 -13.86 6.14 4.34
N ALA A 86 -14.18 6.95 5.34
CA ALA A 86 -15.34 6.74 6.20
C ALA A 86 -16.36 7.89 6.09
N ASP A 87 -17.62 7.50 6.24
CA ASP A 87 -18.75 8.35 6.54
C ASP A 87 -18.91 8.43 8.06
N LEU A 88 -18.33 9.45 8.69
CA LEU A 88 -18.31 9.56 10.15
C LEU A 88 -19.62 10.04 10.76
N ASP A 89 -20.39 10.87 10.05
CA ASP A 89 -21.64 11.45 10.53
C ASP A 89 -22.91 10.69 10.08
N GLY A 90 -22.76 9.68 9.19
CA GLY A 90 -23.85 8.86 8.73
C GLY A 90 -24.73 9.51 7.68
N ASN A 91 -24.21 10.51 6.96
CA ASN A 91 -24.97 11.25 5.95
C ASN A 91 -24.95 10.58 4.55
N GLY A 92 -24.22 9.48 4.38
CA GLY A 92 -24.06 8.76 3.13
C GLY A 92 -22.87 9.26 2.29
N SER A 93 -22.10 10.24 2.78
CA SER A 93 -20.89 10.76 2.13
C SER A 93 -19.63 10.17 2.77
N TYR A 94 -18.68 9.74 1.93
CA TYR A 94 -17.40 9.14 2.36
C TYR A 94 -16.29 10.15 2.11
N GLU A 95 -16.08 11.08 3.04
CA GLU A 95 -15.15 12.21 2.87
C GLU A 95 -13.95 12.18 3.80
N THR A 96 -13.95 11.34 4.84
CA THR A 96 -12.91 11.37 5.88
C THR A 96 -11.98 10.17 5.76
N ALA A 97 -10.67 10.45 5.60
CA ALA A 97 -9.64 9.41 5.71
C ALA A 97 -9.47 9.02 7.18
N SER A 98 -9.75 7.76 7.51
CA SER A 98 -9.58 7.20 8.85
C SER A 98 -8.34 6.32 8.91
N TRP A 99 -7.49 6.60 9.90
CA TRP A 99 -6.32 5.81 10.28
C TRP A 99 -6.54 5.09 11.61
N ASP A 100 -7.81 4.97 12.02
CA ASP A 100 -8.16 4.19 13.21
C ASP A 100 -8.27 2.70 12.84
N PHE A 101 -7.18 1.99 13.07
CA PHE A 101 -7.03 0.56 12.75
C PHE A 101 -7.81 -0.39 13.67
N LYS A 102 -8.54 0.16 14.65
CA LYS A 102 -9.37 -0.62 15.58
C LYS A 102 -10.86 -0.39 15.37
N LYS A 103 -11.19 0.52 14.45
CA LYS A 103 -12.58 0.88 14.20
C LYS A 103 -13.25 -0.21 13.38
N ASP A 104 -14.42 -0.56 13.83
CA ASP A 104 -15.44 -1.34 13.15
C ASP A 104 -16.52 -0.35 12.66
N PHE A 105 -16.59 -0.12 11.37
CA PHE A 105 -17.52 0.83 10.76
C PHE A 105 -18.80 0.15 10.26
N ASP A 106 -18.77 -1.15 10.01
CA ASP A 106 -19.96 -1.90 9.54
C ASP A 106 -20.68 -2.64 10.65
N GLY A 107 -20.09 -2.74 11.85
CA GLY A 107 -20.73 -3.25 13.05
C GLY A 107 -20.82 -4.77 13.11
N ASP A 108 -19.95 -5.48 12.39
CA ASP A 108 -19.94 -6.95 12.36
C ASP A 108 -19.18 -7.58 13.53
N GLY A 109 -18.48 -6.77 14.35
CA GLY A 109 -17.71 -7.18 15.52
C GLY A 109 -16.23 -7.39 15.23
N GLN A 110 -15.75 -7.15 14.00
CA GLN A 110 -14.35 -7.18 13.60
C GLN A 110 -13.91 -5.78 13.17
N ALA A 111 -12.66 -5.41 13.44
CA ALA A 111 -12.17 -4.14 12.93
C ALA A 111 -11.94 -4.23 11.41
N ASP A 112 -12.46 -3.27 10.65
CA ASP A 112 -12.37 -3.23 9.17
C ASP A 112 -10.93 -3.43 8.67
N PHE A 113 -9.94 -2.93 9.41
CA PHE A 113 -8.54 -3.08 9.02
C PHE A 113 -8.02 -4.51 9.21
N GLU A 114 -8.54 -5.26 10.17
CA GLU A 114 -8.19 -6.68 10.35
C GLU A 114 -8.73 -7.52 9.20
N GLU A 115 -9.89 -7.18 8.65
CA GLU A 115 -10.43 -7.82 7.46
C GLU A 115 -9.58 -7.53 6.22
N ILE A 116 -9.14 -6.28 6.03
CA ILE A 116 -8.20 -5.91 4.97
C ILE A 116 -6.90 -6.70 5.11
N ASP A 117 -6.32 -6.73 6.31
CA ASP A 117 -5.08 -7.46 6.61
C ASP A 117 -5.23 -8.97 6.33
N TYR A 118 -6.37 -9.55 6.70
CA TYR A 118 -6.69 -10.94 6.41
C TYR A 118 -6.67 -11.23 4.91
N VAL A 119 -7.35 -10.40 4.09
CA VAL A 119 -7.40 -10.62 2.63
C VAL A 119 -6.01 -10.51 2.02
N PHE A 120 -5.22 -9.49 2.34
CA PHE A 120 -3.86 -9.36 1.84
C PHE A 120 -2.98 -10.56 2.20
N LYS A 121 -3.08 -11.06 3.44
CA LYS A 121 -2.35 -12.25 3.90
C LYS A 121 -2.75 -13.52 3.15
N MET A 122 -4.03 -13.72 2.89
CA MET A 122 -4.52 -14.88 2.13
C MET A 122 -3.95 -14.93 0.72
N HIS A 123 -3.65 -13.77 0.12
CA HIS A 123 -2.97 -13.65 -1.17
C HIS A 123 -1.43 -13.60 -1.06
N GLY A 124 -0.86 -13.87 0.14
CA GLY A 124 0.58 -13.92 0.35
C GLY A 124 1.29 -12.57 0.29
N TRP A 125 0.56 -11.48 0.53
CA TRP A 125 1.17 -10.17 0.78
C TRP A 125 1.57 -10.04 2.24
N ALA A 126 2.71 -9.42 2.50
CA ALA A 126 3.25 -9.25 3.84
C ALA A 126 3.10 -7.79 4.31
N GLY A 127 2.74 -7.60 5.57
CA GLY A 127 2.94 -6.33 6.27
C GLY A 127 4.39 -6.18 6.76
N LEU A 128 4.70 -5.04 7.38
CA LEU A 128 6.00 -4.81 8.02
C LEU A 128 5.91 -5.10 9.51
N TYR A 129 6.84 -5.93 10.01
CA TYR A 129 6.88 -6.39 11.40
C TYR A 129 8.20 -6.03 12.07
N LYS A 130 8.16 -5.69 13.35
CA LYS A 130 9.32 -5.57 14.23
C LYS A 130 9.86 -6.94 14.60
N ALA A 131 11.05 -6.98 15.18
CA ALA A 131 11.67 -8.19 15.66
C ALA A 131 10.84 -8.91 16.75
N ASP A 132 9.99 -8.19 17.48
CA ASP A 132 9.06 -8.72 18.49
C ASP A 132 7.75 -9.28 17.87
N GLY A 133 7.64 -9.32 16.54
CA GLY A 133 6.48 -9.80 15.81
C GLY A 133 5.33 -8.79 15.70
N LYS A 134 5.45 -7.61 16.30
CA LYS A 134 4.43 -6.57 16.20
C LYS A 134 4.52 -5.86 14.85
N ARG A 135 3.38 -5.68 14.21
CA ARG A 135 3.28 -4.87 12.99
C ARG A 135 3.55 -3.40 13.35
N TRP A 136 4.49 -2.75 12.65
CA TRP A 136 4.88 -1.37 12.94
C TRP A 136 4.37 -0.37 11.90
N ASP A 137 4.10 -0.83 10.69
CA ASP A 137 3.53 -0.03 9.60
C ASP A 137 2.23 -0.70 9.15
N LEU A 138 1.14 -0.32 9.83
CA LEU A 138 -0.16 -0.97 9.67
C LEU A 138 -0.74 -0.86 8.25
N PRO A 139 -0.71 0.31 7.58
CA PRO A 139 -1.28 0.44 6.24
C PRO A 139 -0.49 -0.26 5.14
N HIS A 140 0.78 -0.60 5.38
CA HIS A 140 1.70 -1.09 4.36
C HIS A 140 1.55 -2.58 4.08
N PHE A 141 1.44 -2.94 2.79
CA PHE A 141 1.46 -4.32 2.28
C PHE A 141 2.41 -4.42 1.10
N GLN A 142 3.18 -5.50 1.02
CA GLN A 142 4.15 -5.73 -0.05
C GLN A 142 4.15 -7.18 -0.53
N LYS A 143 4.43 -7.36 -1.82
CA LYS A 143 4.69 -8.67 -2.43
C LYS A 143 5.96 -8.61 -3.25
N THR A 144 7.03 -9.15 -2.69
CA THR A 144 8.41 -8.92 -3.17
C THR A 144 8.78 -9.72 -4.41
N LEU A 145 7.94 -10.68 -4.83
CA LEU A 145 8.23 -11.64 -5.91
C LEU A 145 9.56 -12.39 -5.71
N GLY A 146 10.00 -12.53 -4.46
CA GLY A 146 11.26 -13.19 -4.10
C GLY A 146 12.50 -12.29 -4.14
N TYR A 147 12.36 -11.01 -4.48
CA TYR A 147 13.49 -10.07 -4.55
C TYR A 147 13.68 -9.30 -3.25
N SER A 148 14.94 -9.09 -2.87
CA SER A 148 15.35 -8.14 -1.85
C SER A 148 15.62 -6.76 -2.45
N ILE A 149 15.62 -5.72 -1.61
CA ILE A 149 15.96 -4.36 -2.05
C ILE A 149 17.34 -4.27 -2.74
N PRO A 150 18.43 -4.87 -2.21
CA PRO A 150 19.72 -4.86 -2.92
C PRO A 150 19.66 -5.49 -4.31
N GLN A 151 18.90 -6.59 -4.49
CA GLN A 151 18.73 -7.22 -5.81
C GLN A 151 17.96 -6.31 -6.77
N LEU A 152 16.90 -5.65 -6.30
CA LEU A 152 16.13 -4.68 -7.11
C LEU A 152 16.99 -3.47 -7.51
N GLN A 153 17.82 -2.96 -6.60
CA GLN A 153 18.76 -1.88 -6.89
C GLN A 153 19.77 -2.28 -7.96
N GLU A 154 20.31 -3.50 -7.88
CA GLU A 154 21.26 -4.02 -8.86
C GLU A 154 20.62 -4.20 -10.24
N LEU A 155 19.39 -4.75 -10.28
CA LEU A 155 18.62 -4.85 -11.52
C LEU A 155 18.34 -3.48 -12.14
N HIS A 156 17.99 -2.50 -11.30
CA HIS A 156 17.73 -1.14 -11.75
C HIS A 156 19.01 -0.48 -12.34
N LYS A 157 20.17 -0.65 -11.69
CA LYS A 157 21.46 -0.17 -12.20
C LYS A 157 21.81 -0.76 -13.57
N LYS A 158 21.49 -2.04 -13.78
CA LYS A 158 21.69 -2.73 -15.06
C LYS A 158 20.67 -2.33 -16.12
N GLN A 159 19.73 -1.42 -15.81
CA GLN A 159 18.67 -0.98 -16.72
C GLN A 159 17.83 -2.13 -17.29
N VAL A 160 17.56 -3.16 -16.47
CA VAL A 160 16.73 -4.31 -16.84
C VAL A 160 15.24 -3.94 -16.76
N ALA A 161 14.87 -2.74 -17.19
CA ALA A 161 13.48 -2.33 -17.27
C ALA A 161 12.82 -2.94 -18.52
N ASN A 162 11.59 -3.43 -18.35
CA ASN A 162 10.79 -3.82 -19.49
C ASN A 162 10.45 -2.56 -20.30
N LYS A 163 10.93 -2.49 -21.53
CA LYS A 163 10.75 -1.32 -22.42
C LYS A 163 9.28 -0.99 -22.70
N GLN A 164 8.37 -1.97 -22.62
CA GLN A 164 6.94 -1.75 -22.86
C GLN A 164 6.23 -1.15 -21.64
N THR A 165 6.62 -1.52 -20.43
CA THR A 165 5.90 -1.14 -19.22
C THR A 165 6.63 -0.11 -18.36
N GLY A 166 7.94 0.09 -18.57
CA GLY A 166 8.78 0.95 -17.71
C GLY A 166 9.10 0.35 -16.34
N TYR A 167 8.65 -0.88 -16.06
CA TYR A 167 8.95 -1.61 -14.82
C TYR A 167 10.14 -2.56 -15.03
N LEU A 168 10.79 -2.96 -13.91
CA LEU A 168 11.82 -3.99 -13.98
C LEU A 168 11.24 -5.29 -14.53
N ALA A 169 12.04 -6.04 -15.27
CA ALA A 169 11.71 -7.40 -15.69
C ALA A 169 11.96 -8.36 -14.51
N LEU A 170 10.94 -8.60 -13.67
CA LEU A 170 10.99 -9.46 -12.48
C LEU A 170 10.45 -10.85 -12.77
#